data_1ee9346d2a26bb6c2244dcd2a0077327
#
_entry.id   1ee9346d2a26bb6c2244dcd2a0077327
#
_cell.length_a   1.000
_cell.length_b   1.000
_cell.length_c   1.000
_cell.angle_alpha   90.00
_cell.angle_beta   90.00
_cell.angle_gamma   90.00
#
_symmetry.space_group_name_H-M   'P 1'
#
loop_
_entity.id
_entity.type
_entity.pdbx_description
1 polymer ?
#
loop_
_entity_poly.entity_id
_entity_poly.type
_entity_poly.pdbx_seq_one_letter_code
_entity_poly.pdbx_strand_id
1 'polypeptide(L)'
;GYSIKDSSQTKLLDYAASNIQSSYAYSIVPVGDGQMLGIADFLADKDAKLVAYRKVEPGEVREKTVLTYGTLQLDDRVKDAVMQFNQNNTQYEIRFKDYSEEEDPETAFAKDVVSGNVPDILDVTGMSVRQYVEKGLLEDLTPYYDQDEEVNVEDLIPSVAEAMKMDEKYYYVCPAFLISSLVGKEKDVGANIDWDVRQLMQFADQHPSARLFYDTEKKDILNILIAYNISKYVDWKTGECTFDKEEFRGILEFCNRECDSQDGTENEAELLRNGKVLLKPVVVGAEDIEIYRAMYQDDIAFAGYPNEQGRGTYFVFQHQLGMSSQSKNKEGVWEFLRMFMKLDYQGKIQDVNEMNAAAPT
;
A
#
# COMPACT_ATOMS: atom_id res chain seq x y z
N GLY A 1 -19.14 17.11 26.72
CA GLY A 1 -20.15 18.16 26.96
C GLY A 1 -19.56 19.31 27.78
N TYR A 2 -20.02 20.52 27.51
CA TYR A 2 -19.62 21.72 28.23
C TYR A 2 -20.85 22.37 28.90
N SER A 3 -20.78 22.59 30.19
CA SER A 3 -21.85 23.27 30.96
C SER A 3 -21.57 24.77 31.02
N ILE A 4 -22.45 25.57 30.45
CA ILE A 4 -22.37 27.02 30.47
C ILE A 4 -22.59 27.58 31.89
N LYS A 5 -23.32 26.87 32.77
CA LYS A 5 -23.67 27.32 34.11
C LYS A 5 -22.49 27.38 35.08
N ASP A 6 -21.59 26.42 34.97
CA ASP A 6 -20.48 26.26 35.92
C ASP A 6 -19.11 26.09 35.21
N SER A 7 -19.08 26.28 33.88
CA SER A 7 -17.90 26.15 33.05
C SER A 7 -17.24 24.73 33.15
N SER A 8 -18.03 23.72 33.59
CA SER A 8 -17.50 22.37 33.70
C SER A 8 -17.50 21.62 32.35
N GLN A 9 -16.54 20.72 32.18
CA GLN A 9 -16.45 19.84 31.04
C GLN A 9 -16.68 18.41 31.48
N THR A 10 -17.56 17.71 30.78
CA THR A 10 -17.85 16.27 31.02
C THR A 10 -17.62 15.52 29.75
N LYS A 11 -16.78 14.47 29.80
CA LYS A 11 -16.63 13.52 28.69
C LYS A 11 -17.91 12.70 28.59
N LEU A 12 -18.66 12.87 27.50
CA LEU A 12 -19.92 12.15 27.27
C LEU A 12 -19.70 10.89 26.44
N LEU A 13 -18.70 10.89 25.54
CA LEU A 13 -18.41 9.83 24.63
C LEU A 13 -16.92 9.78 24.38
N ASP A 14 -16.38 8.58 24.27
CA ASP A 14 -15.03 8.32 23.78
C ASP A 14 -15.16 7.64 22.44
N TYR A 15 -14.72 8.28 21.38
CA TYR A 15 -14.83 7.74 20.03
C TYR A 15 -14.08 6.41 19.90
N ALA A 16 -12.83 6.35 20.35
CA ALA A 16 -12.00 5.16 20.26
C ALA A 16 -12.56 3.99 21.08
N ALA A 17 -12.94 4.27 22.37
CA ALA A 17 -13.52 3.24 23.23
C ALA A 17 -14.91 2.79 22.80
N SER A 18 -15.59 3.55 21.93
CA SER A 18 -16.90 3.25 21.38
C SER A 18 -16.85 2.70 19.97
N ASN A 19 -15.66 2.43 19.44
CA ASN A 19 -15.41 2.02 18.05
C ASN A 19 -16.07 2.96 17.01
N ILE A 20 -15.88 4.27 17.20
CA ILE A 20 -16.41 5.31 16.34
C ILE A 20 -15.23 5.99 15.65
N GLN A 21 -15.21 5.98 14.33
CA GLN A 21 -14.25 6.75 13.53
C GLN A 21 -14.70 8.22 13.50
N SER A 22 -13.93 9.12 14.12
CA SER A 22 -14.31 10.53 14.25
C SER A 22 -14.41 11.26 12.90
N SER A 23 -13.65 10.83 11.89
CA SER A 23 -13.68 11.40 10.53
C SER A 23 -14.99 11.13 9.80
N TYR A 24 -15.73 10.09 10.18
CA TYR A 24 -17.02 9.70 9.56
C TYR A 24 -18.23 9.95 10.45
N ALA A 25 -18.04 10.52 11.65
CA ALA A 25 -19.11 10.86 12.56
C ALA A 25 -19.49 12.34 12.41
N TYR A 26 -20.39 12.65 11.51
CA TYR A 26 -20.76 14.03 11.16
C TYR A 26 -21.56 14.77 12.25
N SER A 27 -22.37 14.05 13.00
CA SER A 27 -23.17 14.67 14.05
C SER A 27 -23.55 13.63 15.10
N ILE A 28 -23.26 13.90 16.36
CA ILE A 28 -23.68 13.06 17.49
C ILE A 28 -24.40 13.96 18.49
N VAL A 29 -25.66 13.65 18.76
CA VAL A 29 -26.50 14.41 19.67
C VAL A 29 -27.06 13.54 20.80
N PRO A 30 -27.06 13.99 22.05
CA PRO A 30 -27.75 13.28 23.14
C PRO A 30 -29.27 13.39 22.96
N VAL A 31 -29.97 12.26 23.13
CA VAL A 31 -31.46 12.19 23.02
C VAL A 31 -32.13 11.86 24.35
N GLY A 32 -31.37 11.71 25.41
CA GLY A 32 -31.84 11.39 26.75
C GLY A 32 -31.52 9.95 27.16
N ASP A 33 -31.72 9.66 28.45
CA ASP A 33 -31.60 8.32 29.05
C ASP A 33 -30.25 7.59 28.70
N GLY A 34 -29.15 8.36 28.61
CA GLY A 34 -27.83 7.81 28.25
C GLY A 34 -27.70 7.38 26.78
N GLN A 35 -28.65 7.78 25.95
CA GLN A 35 -28.63 7.51 24.50
C GLN A 35 -28.16 8.71 23.71
N MET A 36 -27.45 8.44 22.62
CA MET A 36 -27.06 9.42 21.62
C MET A 36 -27.42 8.91 20.23
N LEU A 37 -27.83 9.81 19.36
CA LEU A 37 -27.99 9.52 17.93
C LEU A 37 -26.90 10.21 17.15
N GLY A 38 -26.37 9.52 16.17
CA GLY A 38 -25.35 10.06 15.28
C GLY A 38 -25.59 9.67 13.84
N ILE A 39 -25.08 10.49 12.93
CA ILE A 39 -24.97 10.14 11.53
C ILE A 39 -23.52 9.71 11.34
N ALA A 40 -23.35 8.46 10.93
CA ALA A 40 -22.04 7.90 10.60
C ALA A 40 -22.02 7.46 9.14
N ASP A 41 -20.96 7.78 8.47
CA ASP A 41 -20.61 7.29 7.14
C ASP A 41 -19.52 6.23 7.31
N PHE A 42 -19.59 5.18 6.53
CA PHE A 42 -18.57 4.13 6.55
C PHE A 42 -18.02 4.02 5.13
N LEU A 43 -16.70 3.99 4.98
CA LEU A 43 -16.03 3.89 3.67
C LEU A 43 -16.60 2.77 2.79
N ALA A 44 -17.06 1.68 3.39
CA ALA A 44 -17.65 0.54 2.68
C ALA A 44 -19.13 0.69 2.33
N ASP A 45 -19.82 1.73 2.83
CA ASP A 45 -21.25 1.97 2.61
C ASP A 45 -21.44 3.25 1.80
N LYS A 46 -22.23 3.17 0.70
CA LYS A 46 -22.54 4.34 -0.14
C LYS A 46 -23.49 5.34 0.53
N ASP A 47 -24.13 4.94 1.63
CA ASP A 47 -25.14 5.71 2.33
C ASP A 47 -24.75 5.94 3.79
N ALA A 48 -24.88 7.18 4.25
CA ALA A 48 -24.75 7.52 5.65
C ALA A 48 -25.84 6.82 6.49
N LYS A 49 -25.47 6.27 7.62
CA LYS A 49 -26.38 5.55 8.52
C LYS A 49 -26.73 6.38 9.75
N LEU A 50 -27.99 6.28 10.17
CA LEU A 50 -28.39 6.75 11.49
C LEU A 50 -28.01 5.67 12.53
N VAL A 51 -27.13 6.03 13.46
CA VAL A 51 -26.60 5.13 14.49
C VAL A 51 -27.07 5.58 15.86
N ALA A 52 -27.62 4.65 16.63
CA ALA A 52 -27.97 4.87 18.02
C ALA A 52 -26.87 4.30 18.94
N TYR A 53 -26.33 5.15 19.79
CA TYR A 53 -25.38 4.78 20.83
C TYR A 53 -26.07 4.76 22.18
N ARG A 54 -25.82 3.73 22.96
CA ARG A 54 -26.32 3.64 24.33
C ARG A 54 -25.17 3.54 25.31
N LYS A 55 -25.19 4.38 26.34
CA LYS A 55 -24.26 4.20 27.46
C LYS A 55 -24.53 2.86 28.14
N VAL A 56 -23.48 2.07 28.32
CA VAL A 56 -23.51 0.82 29.07
C VAL A 56 -22.57 0.92 30.27
N GLU A 57 -22.89 0.23 31.34
CA GLU A 57 -21.99 0.14 32.48
C GLU A 57 -20.83 -0.81 32.17
N PRO A 58 -19.64 -0.61 32.73
CA PRO A 58 -18.46 -1.44 32.44
C PRO A 58 -18.69 -2.94 32.59
N GLY A 59 -19.53 -3.35 33.55
CA GLY A 59 -19.85 -4.77 33.78
C GLY A 59 -20.87 -5.37 32.78
N GLU A 60 -21.48 -4.55 31.92
CA GLU A 60 -22.38 -5.02 30.84
C GLU A 60 -21.62 -5.24 29.52
N VAL A 61 -20.38 -4.74 29.43
CA VAL A 61 -19.53 -4.93 28.25
C VAL A 61 -18.87 -6.31 28.37
N ARG A 62 -19.15 -7.16 27.39
CA ARG A 62 -18.47 -8.46 27.33
C ARG A 62 -16.96 -8.21 27.11
N GLU A 63 -16.12 -8.75 27.99
CA GLU A 63 -14.68 -8.69 27.80
C GLU A 63 -14.29 -9.46 26.54
N LYS A 64 -13.55 -8.81 25.66
CA LYS A 64 -12.97 -9.41 24.46
C LYS A 64 -11.47 -9.56 24.64
N THR A 65 -10.89 -10.56 23.98
CA THR A 65 -9.44 -10.67 23.88
C THR A 65 -8.91 -9.55 23.00
N VAL A 66 -7.99 -8.76 23.54
CA VAL A 66 -7.37 -7.64 22.82
C VAL A 66 -6.26 -8.17 21.92
N LEU A 67 -6.33 -7.84 20.63
CA LEU A 67 -5.26 -8.00 19.65
C LEU A 67 -4.65 -6.62 19.41
N THR A 68 -3.33 -6.56 19.31
CA THR A 68 -2.62 -5.31 19.03
C THR A 68 -2.24 -5.22 17.55
N TYR A 69 -2.55 -4.08 16.93
CA TYR A 69 -2.18 -3.76 15.53
C TYR A 69 -1.08 -2.70 15.54
N GLY A 70 0.13 -3.08 15.11
CA GLY A 70 1.28 -2.17 15.03
C GLY A 70 1.49 -1.62 13.63
N THR A 71 1.59 -0.29 13.52
CA THR A 71 1.83 0.39 12.25
C THR A 71 2.73 1.60 12.41
N LEU A 72 3.54 1.89 11.38
CA LEU A 72 4.31 3.14 11.28
C LEU A 72 3.51 4.27 10.63
N GLN A 73 2.40 3.93 9.96
CA GLN A 73 1.51 4.90 9.33
C GLN A 73 0.08 4.38 9.36
N LEU A 74 -0.75 5.03 10.13
CA LEU A 74 -2.14 4.63 10.31
C LEU A 74 -3.03 5.19 9.19
N ASP A 75 -3.59 4.30 8.39
CA ASP A 75 -4.49 4.60 7.26
C ASP A 75 -5.96 4.51 7.68
N ASP A 76 -6.83 5.35 7.10
CA ASP A 76 -8.25 5.39 7.46
C ASP A 76 -9.01 4.13 7.01
N ARG A 77 -8.61 3.47 5.91
CA ARG A 77 -9.21 2.21 5.46
C ARG A 77 -8.97 1.08 6.46
N VAL A 78 -7.76 1.02 7.02
CA VAL A 78 -7.43 0.07 8.08
C VAL A 78 -8.20 0.37 9.36
N LYS A 79 -8.35 1.67 9.72
CA LYS A 79 -9.19 2.08 10.86
C LYS A 79 -10.63 1.58 10.71
N ASP A 80 -11.20 1.75 9.51
CA ASP A 80 -12.55 1.28 9.21
C ASP A 80 -12.67 -0.24 9.29
N ALA A 81 -11.71 -0.96 8.72
CA ALA A 81 -11.69 -2.42 8.80
C ALA A 81 -11.63 -2.91 10.25
N VAL A 82 -10.77 -2.31 11.08
CA VAL A 82 -10.66 -2.62 12.50
C VAL A 82 -11.98 -2.30 13.23
N MET A 83 -12.61 -1.17 12.92
CA MET A 83 -13.87 -0.80 13.51
C MET A 83 -14.99 -1.80 13.15
N GLN A 84 -15.10 -2.19 11.89
CA GLN A 84 -16.04 -3.21 11.44
C GLN A 84 -15.77 -4.56 12.12
N PHE A 85 -14.53 -4.96 12.22
CA PHE A 85 -14.12 -6.16 12.95
C PHE A 85 -14.55 -6.09 14.42
N ASN A 86 -14.22 -5.00 15.11
CA ASN A 86 -14.54 -4.82 16.53
C ASN A 86 -16.03 -4.79 16.82
N GLN A 87 -16.84 -4.26 15.88
CA GLN A 87 -18.30 -4.25 16.01
C GLN A 87 -18.93 -5.64 15.81
N ASN A 88 -18.40 -6.40 14.87
CA ASN A 88 -19.00 -7.69 14.47
C ASN A 88 -18.41 -8.90 15.22
N ASN A 89 -17.16 -8.81 15.68
CA ASN A 89 -16.51 -9.89 16.41
C ASN A 89 -16.92 -9.88 17.89
N THR A 90 -17.32 -11.02 18.42
CA THR A 90 -17.76 -11.14 19.82
C THR A 90 -16.66 -11.62 20.78
N GLN A 91 -15.55 -12.10 20.24
CA GLN A 91 -14.46 -12.74 21.00
C GLN A 91 -13.20 -11.87 21.04
N TYR A 92 -12.93 -11.15 19.95
CA TYR A 92 -11.71 -10.34 19.80
C TYR A 92 -12.05 -8.87 19.57
N GLU A 93 -11.14 -8.01 19.99
CA GLU A 93 -11.11 -6.60 19.61
C GLU A 93 -9.68 -6.19 19.25
N ILE A 94 -9.50 -5.33 18.24
CA ILE A 94 -8.20 -4.83 17.83
C ILE A 94 -8.00 -3.43 18.39
N ARG A 95 -6.82 -3.18 18.95
CA ARG A 95 -6.37 -1.86 19.39
C ARG A 95 -5.09 -1.48 18.64
N PHE A 96 -5.05 -0.25 18.17
CA PHE A 96 -3.88 0.27 17.48
C PHE A 96 -2.73 0.54 18.45
N LYS A 97 -1.54 0.21 17.98
CA LYS A 97 -0.26 0.69 18.46
C LYS A 97 0.38 1.48 17.34
N ASP A 98 0.03 2.76 17.29
CA ASP A 98 0.47 3.70 16.27
C ASP A 98 1.82 4.28 16.66
N TYR A 99 2.85 3.94 15.89
CA TYR A 99 4.20 4.44 16.10
C TYR A 99 4.46 5.74 15.32
N SER A 100 3.55 6.18 14.45
CA SER A 100 3.73 7.40 13.63
C SER A 100 3.83 8.67 14.49
N GLU A 101 3.30 8.63 15.73
CA GLU A 101 3.37 9.73 16.67
C GLU A 101 4.69 9.80 17.47
N GLU A 102 5.55 8.80 17.34
CA GLU A 102 6.87 8.75 17.99
C GLU A 102 7.88 9.63 17.22
N GLU A 103 8.90 10.15 17.92
CA GLU A 103 9.95 10.97 17.31
C GLU A 103 10.74 10.19 16.23
N ASP A 104 10.94 8.89 16.47
CA ASP A 104 11.55 7.94 15.52
C ASP A 104 10.71 6.66 15.50
N PRO A 105 9.72 6.57 14.59
CA PRO A 105 8.79 5.46 14.53
C PRO A 105 9.45 4.08 14.34
N GLU A 106 10.45 4.00 13.46
CA GLU A 106 11.15 2.74 13.17
C GLU A 106 11.96 2.26 14.38
N THR A 107 12.65 3.17 15.08
CA THR A 107 13.38 2.84 16.30
C THR A 107 12.44 2.43 17.43
N ALA A 108 11.30 3.10 17.59
CA ALA A 108 10.30 2.75 18.60
C ALA A 108 9.72 1.35 18.34
N PHE A 109 9.36 1.05 17.11
CA PHE A 109 8.91 -0.28 16.70
C PHE A 109 10.00 -1.34 16.93
N ALA A 110 11.24 -1.09 16.49
CA ALA A 110 12.35 -2.01 16.67
C ALA A 110 12.64 -2.31 18.15
N LYS A 111 12.51 -1.30 19.02
CA LYS A 111 12.65 -1.45 20.48
C LYS A 111 11.61 -2.41 21.07
N ASP A 112 10.35 -2.30 20.62
CA ASP A 112 9.29 -3.19 21.06
C ASP A 112 9.52 -4.62 20.58
N VAL A 113 9.97 -4.80 19.35
CA VAL A 113 10.36 -6.11 18.82
C VAL A 113 11.46 -6.75 19.68
N VAL A 114 12.51 -6.00 20.02
CA VAL A 114 13.63 -6.49 20.83
C VAL A 114 13.20 -6.77 22.27
N SER A 115 12.28 -5.99 22.82
CA SER A 115 11.79 -6.19 24.21
C SER A 115 10.72 -7.28 24.33
N GLY A 116 10.29 -7.90 23.24
CA GLY A 116 9.25 -8.93 23.23
C GLY A 116 7.82 -8.39 23.29
N ASN A 117 7.64 -7.07 23.10
CA ASN A 117 6.33 -6.41 23.06
C ASN A 117 5.82 -6.30 21.60
N VAL A 118 6.03 -7.36 20.82
CA VAL A 118 5.64 -7.38 19.39
C VAL A 118 4.12 -7.34 19.27
N PRO A 119 3.55 -6.44 18.47
CA PRO A 119 2.12 -6.46 18.17
C PRO A 119 1.69 -7.80 17.55
N ASP A 120 0.40 -8.16 17.72
CA ASP A 120 -0.16 -9.39 17.15
C ASP A 120 -0.28 -9.31 15.63
N ILE A 121 -0.63 -8.13 15.11
CA ILE A 121 -0.75 -7.80 13.69
C ILE A 121 0.31 -6.75 13.36
N LEU A 122 1.09 -6.99 12.32
CA LEU A 122 2.16 -6.12 11.86
C LEU A 122 1.82 -5.56 10.48
N ASP A 123 1.68 -4.24 10.40
CA ASP A 123 1.68 -3.57 9.10
C ASP A 123 3.13 -3.35 8.67
N VAL A 124 3.58 -4.15 7.74
CA VAL A 124 4.95 -4.13 7.23
C VAL A 124 5.06 -3.38 5.89
N THR A 125 4.07 -2.58 5.57
CA THR A 125 4.05 -1.71 4.38
C THR A 125 5.25 -0.78 4.38
N GLY A 126 5.97 -0.76 3.26
CA GLY A 126 7.18 0.05 3.12
C GLY A 126 8.41 -0.49 3.85
N MET A 127 8.28 -1.60 4.59
CA MET A 127 9.40 -2.26 5.26
C MET A 127 9.97 -3.42 4.41
N SER A 128 11.15 -3.88 4.76
CA SER A 128 11.72 -5.10 4.14
C SER A 128 11.07 -6.35 4.74
N VAL A 129 9.95 -6.80 4.14
CA VAL A 129 9.24 -8.02 4.59
C VAL A 129 10.18 -9.21 4.71
N ARG A 130 11.13 -9.38 3.77
CA ARG A 130 12.14 -10.44 3.81
C ARG A 130 12.96 -10.43 5.11
N GLN A 131 13.37 -9.27 5.60
CA GLN A 131 14.11 -9.18 6.87
C GLN A 131 13.27 -9.62 8.06
N TYR A 132 11.98 -9.34 8.06
CA TYR A 132 11.05 -9.78 9.12
C TYR A 132 10.84 -11.29 9.08
N VAL A 133 10.74 -11.88 7.89
CA VAL A 133 10.67 -13.33 7.68
C VAL A 133 11.96 -14.00 8.15
N GLU A 134 13.12 -13.53 7.72
CA GLU A 134 14.44 -14.09 8.10
C GLU A 134 14.71 -14.00 9.61
N LYS A 135 14.17 -12.98 10.28
CA LYS A 135 14.23 -12.85 11.75
C LYS A 135 13.18 -13.68 12.48
N GLY A 136 12.31 -14.38 11.75
CA GLY A 136 11.24 -15.20 12.33
C GLY A 136 10.16 -14.38 13.05
N LEU A 137 9.91 -13.13 12.64
CA LEU A 137 8.91 -12.25 13.25
C LEU A 137 7.52 -12.43 12.64
N LEU A 138 7.44 -12.86 11.40
CA LEU A 138 6.19 -13.12 10.70
C LEU A 138 5.87 -14.62 10.70
N GLU A 139 4.61 -14.92 10.90
CA GLU A 139 4.05 -16.27 10.80
C GLU A 139 3.88 -16.67 9.33
N ASP A 140 4.10 -17.93 9.02
CA ASP A 140 3.75 -18.54 7.74
C ASP A 140 2.22 -18.65 7.62
N LEU A 141 1.62 -17.90 6.73
CA LEU A 141 0.18 -17.90 6.51
C LEU A 141 -0.31 -19.02 5.58
N THR A 142 0.58 -19.74 4.93
CA THR A 142 0.22 -20.83 4.00
C THR A 142 -0.73 -21.85 4.63
N PRO A 143 -0.48 -22.37 5.85
CA PRO A 143 -1.40 -23.31 6.48
C PRO A 143 -2.79 -22.74 6.80
N TYR A 144 -2.88 -21.40 6.98
CA TYR A 144 -4.15 -20.74 7.23
C TYR A 144 -4.99 -20.64 5.95
N TYR A 145 -4.36 -20.32 4.81
CA TYR A 145 -5.02 -20.37 3.51
C TYR A 145 -5.48 -21.80 3.17
N ASP A 146 -4.64 -22.81 3.41
CA ASP A 146 -4.95 -24.21 3.09
C ASP A 146 -6.14 -24.76 3.90
N GLN A 147 -6.41 -24.22 5.08
CA GLN A 147 -7.46 -24.68 5.99
C GLN A 147 -8.73 -23.80 5.93
N ASP A 148 -8.68 -22.67 5.24
CA ASP A 148 -9.81 -21.75 5.17
C ASP A 148 -10.79 -22.20 4.07
N GLU A 149 -12.09 -22.25 4.42
CA GLU A 149 -13.13 -22.69 3.47
C GLU A 149 -13.65 -21.57 2.57
N GLU A 150 -13.36 -20.29 2.91
CA GLU A 150 -13.91 -19.12 2.23
C GLU A 150 -12.85 -18.28 1.51
N VAL A 151 -11.58 -18.45 1.87
CA VAL A 151 -10.47 -17.64 1.33
C VAL A 151 -9.37 -18.57 0.82
N ASN A 152 -9.12 -18.52 -0.48
CA ASN A 152 -8.12 -19.36 -1.14
C ASN A 152 -7.13 -18.48 -1.91
N VAL A 153 -5.86 -18.87 -1.90
CA VAL A 153 -4.83 -18.21 -2.72
C VAL A 153 -5.15 -18.31 -4.22
N GLU A 154 -5.85 -19.38 -4.63
CA GLU A 154 -6.26 -19.59 -6.02
C GLU A 154 -7.30 -18.57 -6.51
N ASP A 155 -7.98 -17.87 -5.59
CA ASP A 155 -8.91 -16.79 -5.90
C ASP A 155 -8.19 -15.48 -6.24
N LEU A 156 -6.90 -15.37 -5.89
CA LEU A 156 -6.08 -14.21 -6.23
C LEU A 156 -5.71 -14.19 -7.72
N ILE A 157 -5.48 -12.99 -8.24
CA ILE A 157 -4.84 -12.85 -9.57
C ILE A 157 -3.50 -13.61 -9.55
N PRO A 158 -3.27 -14.58 -10.45
CA PRO A 158 -2.10 -15.46 -10.35
C PRO A 158 -0.75 -14.75 -10.27
N SER A 159 -0.60 -13.62 -10.98
CA SER A 159 0.64 -12.82 -10.93
C SER A 159 0.81 -12.09 -9.59
N VAL A 160 -0.27 -11.71 -8.92
CA VAL A 160 -0.26 -11.12 -7.58
C VAL A 160 0.11 -12.17 -6.55
N ALA A 161 -0.55 -13.34 -6.60
CA ALA A 161 -0.24 -14.47 -5.72
C ALA A 161 1.24 -14.86 -5.81
N GLU A 162 1.78 -14.93 -7.03
CA GLU A 162 3.20 -15.24 -7.25
C GLU A 162 4.12 -14.15 -6.69
N ALA A 163 3.76 -12.88 -6.87
CA ALA A 163 4.57 -11.75 -6.36
C ALA A 163 4.54 -11.64 -4.82
N MET A 164 3.51 -12.16 -4.16
CA MET A 164 3.41 -12.22 -2.68
C MET A 164 4.22 -13.35 -2.07
N LYS A 165 4.60 -14.37 -2.84
CA LYS A 165 5.36 -15.51 -2.35
C LYS A 165 6.79 -15.15 -1.95
N MET A 166 7.23 -15.74 -0.85
CA MET A 166 8.62 -15.78 -0.42
C MET A 166 8.98 -17.21 -0.05
N ASP A 167 9.92 -17.81 -0.81
CA ASP A 167 10.34 -19.19 -0.61
C ASP A 167 9.14 -20.17 -0.53
N GLU A 168 8.22 -20.05 -1.51
CA GLU A 168 6.97 -20.82 -1.66
C GLU A 168 5.92 -20.62 -0.54
N LYS A 169 6.04 -19.55 0.26
CA LYS A 169 5.17 -19.26 1.40
C LYS A 169 4.58 -17.87 1.33
N TYR A 170 3.51 -17.66 2.09
CA TYR A 170 2.84 -16.38 2.26
C TYR A 170 3.01 -15.90 3.69
N TYR A 171 3.38 -14.63 3.88
CA TYR A 171 3.64 -14.04 5.20
C TYR A 171 2.81 -12.80 5.51
N TYR A 172 2.05 -12.34 4.54
CA TYR A 172 1.14 -11.21 4.68
C TYR A 172 -0.05 -11.36 3.75
N VAL A 173 -1.13 -10.65 4.07
CA VAL A 173 -2.23 -10.36 3.15
C VAL A 173 -2.06 -8.95 2.60
N CYS A 174 -2.54 -8.72 1.39
CA CYS A 174 -2.51 -7.43 0.74
C CYS A 174 -3.91 -7.07 0.24
N PRO A 175 -4.58 -6.07 0.85
CA PRO A 175 -5.93 -5.65 0.43
C PRO A 175 -5.99 -5.08 -0.98
N ALA A 176 -4.93 -4.41 -1.43
CA ALA A 176 -4.91 -3.73 -2.71
C ALA A 176 -3.47 -3.55 -3.23
N PHE A 177 -3.34 -3.34 -4.53
CA PHE A 177 -2.06 -3.06 -5.17
C PHE A 177 -2.19 -1.98 -6.25
N LEU A 178 -1.06 -1.34 -6.53
CA LEU A 178 -0.86 -0.48 -7.70
C LEU A 178 0.19 -1.12 -8.61
N ILE A 179 0.28 -0.63 -9.82
CA ILE A 179 1.29 -1.06 -10.79
C ILE A 179 2.30 0.06 -10.99
N SER A 180 3.58 -0.23 -10.80
CA SER A 180 4.68 0.68 -11.11
C SER A 180 5.33 0.27 -12.43
N SER A 181 5.38 1.21 -13.39
CA SER A 181 5.85 0.94 -14.74
C SER A 181 6.33 2.22 -15.44
N LEU A 182 6.89 2.09 -16.63
CA LEU A 182 7.02 3.17 -17.60
C LEU A 182 5.87 3.10 -18.59
N VAL A 183 5.17 4.21 -18.79
CA VAL A 183 4.09 4.33 -19.77
C VAL A 183 4.55 5.17 -20.96
N GLY A 184 4.20 4.75 -22.17
CA GLY A 184 4.43 5.47 -23.41
C GLY A 184 3.35 5.18 -24.44
N LYS A 185 3.40 5.83 -25.60
CA LYS A 185 2.49 5.49 -26.71
C LYS A 185 2.82 4.10 -27.25
N GLU A 186 1.79 3.28 -27.44
CA GLU A 186 1.95 1.92 -27.96
C GLU A 186 2.71 1.88 -29.28
N LYS A 187 2.41 2.82 -30.19
CA LYS A 187 3.08 2.91 -31.50
C LYS A 187 4.57 3.21 -31.43
N ASP A 188 5.04 3.89 -30.35
CA ASP A 188 6.42 4.27 -30.18
C ASP A 188 7.20 3.20 -29.41
N VAL A 189 6.60 2.64 -28.33
CA VAL A 189 7.24 1.68 -27.44
C VAL A 189 6.90 0.21 -27.76
N GLY A 190 5.83 -0.03 -28.58
CA GLY A 190 5.32 -1.36 -28.92
C GLY A 190 4.40 -1.93 -27.85
N ALA A 191 3.69 -3.02 -28.19
CA ALA A 191 2.64 -3.61 -27.38
C ALA A 191 3.16 -4.49 -26.21
N ASN A 192 4.41 -5.00 -26.31
CA ASN A 192 4.99 -5.92 -25.31
C ASN A 192 6.50 -5.67 -25.23
N ILE A 193 6.88 -4.60 -24.55
CA ILE A 193 8.30 -4.31 -24.39
C ILE A 193 8.77 -4.71 -23.01
N ASP A 194 9.48 -5.83 -22.98
CA ASP A 194 10.32 -6.26 -21.87
C ASP A 194 11.77 -5.92 -22.25
N TRP A 195 12.21 -4.71 -22.00
CA TRP A 195 13.53 -4.23 -22.37
C TRP A 195 14.58 -4.30 -21.26
N ASP A 196 15.82 -4.50 -21.63
CA ASP A 196 16.96 -4.29 -20.78
C ASP A 196 17.42 -2.81 -20.81
N VAL A 197 18.42 -2.46 -19.98
CA VAL A 197 18.98 -1.10 -19.92
C VAL A 197 19.51 -0.64 -21.28
N ARG A 198 20.14 -1.53 -22.04
CA ARG A 198 20.71 -1.21 -23.35
C ARG A 198 19.63 -0.91 -24.37
N GLN A 199 18.56 -1.69 -24.36
CA GLN A 199 17.41 -1.49 -25.26
C GLN A 199 16.70 -0.17 -24.99
N LEU A 200 16.53 0.23 -23.71
CA LEU A 200 15.99 1.55 -23.38
C LEU A 200 16.92 2.69 -23.86
N MET A 201 18.23 2.54 -23.69
CA MET A 201 19.19 3.52 -24.21
C MET A 201 19.14 3.62 -25.73
N GLN A 202 19.04 2.50 -26.44
CA GLN A 202 18.86 2.46 -27.90
C GLN A 202 17.55 3.10 -28.35
N PHE A 203 16.47 2.89 -27.57
CA PHE A 203 15.19 3.53 -27.84
C PHE A 203 15.33 5.07 -27.80
N ALA A 204 16.01 5.62 -26.80
CA ALA A 204 16.30 7.05 -26.74
C ALA A 204 17.13 7.52 -27.94
N ASP A 205 18.17 6.77 -28.33
CA ASP A 205 19.02 7.09 -29.48
C ASP A 205 18.27 7.10 -30.83
N GLN A 206 17.20 6.30 -30.94
CA GLN A 206 16.32 6.28 -32.12
C GLN A 206 15.39 7.48 -32.20
N HIS A 207 15.22 8.23 -31.09
CA HIS A 207 14.35 9.42 -31.02
C HIS A 207 15.10 10.71 -30.63
N PRO A 208 16.15 11.10 -31.37
CA PRO A 208 17.08 12.16 -30.96
C PRO A 208 16.45 13.57 -30.85
N SER A 209 15.22 13.76 -31.34
CA SER A 209 14.49 15.01 -31.25
C SER A 209 13.46 15.07 -30.11
N ALA A 210 13.32 13.99 -29.35
CA ALA A 210 12.43 13.88 -28.21
C ALA A 210 13.23 13.67 -26.93
N ARG A 211 12.69 14.09 -25.80
CA ARG A 211 13.18 13.79 -24.46
C ARG A 211 12.65 12.42 -24.03
N LEU A 212 13.48 11.64 -23.33
CA LEU A 212 13.02 10.35 -22.84
C LEU A 212 11.98 10.54 -21.73
N PHE A 213 12.25 11.43 -20.78
CA PHE A 213 11.38 11.77 -19.66
C PHE A 213 11.20 13.29 -19.57
N TYR A 214 10.14 13.73 -18.84
CA TYR A 214 9.89 15.13 -18.52
C TYR A 214 10.46 15.51 -17.16
N ASP A 215 11.12 16.66 -17.08
CA ASP A 215 11.62 17.28 -15.84
C ASP A 215 12.28 16.27 -14.86
N THR A 216 13.23 15.50 -15.40
CA THR A 216 13.83 14.38 -14.68
C THR A 216 15.31 14.62 -14.42
N GLU A 217 15.71 14.54 -13.16
CA GLU A 217 17.13 14.70 -12.76
C GLU A 217 17.96 13.45 -13.07
N LYS A 218 19.27 13.63 -13.16
CA LYS A 218 20.23 12.52 -13.41
C LYS A 218 20.08 11.36 -12.44
N LYS A 219 19.84 11.66 -11.15
CA LYS A 219 19.67 10.65 -10.11
C LYS A 219 18.42 9.80 -10.33
N ASP A 220 17.35 10.42 -10.86
CA ASP A 220 16.09 9.73 -11.10
C ASP A 220 16.19 8.82 -12.32
N ILE A 221 16.85 9.30 -13.39
CA ILE A 221 17.17 8.46 -14.56
C ILE A 221 18.07 7.29 -14.14
N LEU A 222 19.10 7.55 -13.34
CA LEU A 222 19.97 6.50 -12.82
C LEU A 222 19.17 5.47 -12.02
N ASN A 223 18.28 5.93 -11.15
CA ASN A 223 17.42 5.04 -10.38
C ASN A 223 16.52 4.18 -11.28
N ILE A 224 15.90 4.76 -12.32
CA ILE A 224 15.11 4.02 -13.32
C ILE A 224 15.95 2.91 -13.98
N LEU A 225 17.20 3.15 -14.27
CA LEU A 225 18.05 2.20 -14.98
C LEU A 225 18.64 1.10 -14.08
N ILE A 226 18.92 1.38 -12.81
CA ILE A 226 19.66 0.45 -11.95
C ILE A 226 18.88 -0.13 -10.79
N ALA A 227 17.76 0.44 -10.36
CA ALA A 227 17.05 -0.01 -9.15
C ALA A 227 16.71 -1.51 -9.20
N TYR A 228 16.26 -2.00 -10.34
CA TYR A 228 15.92 -3.39 -10.55
C TYR A 228 17.05 -4.25 -11.14
N ASN A 229 18.22 -3.63 -11.37
CA ASN A 229 19.40 -4.27 -11.92
C ASN A 229 20.62 -4.19 -10.97
N ILE A 230 20.44 -3.71 -9.76
CA ILE A 230 21.53 -3.44 -8.81
C ILE A 230 22.38 -4.67 -8.52
N SER A 231 21.77 -5.87 -8.50
CA SER A 231 22.48 -7.14 -8.31
C SER A 231 23.49 -7.47 -9.42
N LYS A 232 23.40 -6.83 -10.58
CA LYS A 232 24.40 -6.91 -11.65
C LYS A 232 25.69 -6.18 -11.28
N TYR A 233 25.57 -5.14 -10.49
CA TYR A 233 26.66 -4.23 -10.13
C TYR A 233 27.20 -4.45 -8.72
N VAL A 234 26.44 -5.12 -7.86
CA VAL A 234 26.81 -5.39 -6.46
C VAL A 234 26.58 -6.86 -6.13
N ASP A 235 27.63 -7.56 -5.74
CA ASP A 235 27.51 -8.86 -5.06
C ASP A 235 27.33 -8.61 -3.56
N TRP A 236 26.10 -8.78 -3.08
CA TRP A 236 25.77 -8.56 -1.67
C TRP A 236 26.40 -9.56 -0.70
N LYS A 237 26.94 -10.69 -1.20
CA LYS A 237 27.61 -11.70 -0.35
C LYS A 237 29.07 -11.35 -0.11
N THR A 238 29.75 -10.86 -1.15
CA THR A 238 31.18 -10.55 -1.08
C THR A 238 31.45 -9.07 -0.82
N GLY A 239 30.47 -8.20 -1.09
CA GLY A 239 30.61 -6.74 -1.08
C GLY A 239 31.37 -6.20 -2.29
N GLU A 240 31.69 -7.05 -3.27
CA GLU A 240 32.32 -6.61 -4.52
C GLU A 240 31.33 -5.81 -5.38
N CYS A 241 31.83 -4.77 -6.06
CA CYS A 241 31.03 -3.98 -6.97
C CYS A 241 31.77 -3.69 -8.28
N THR A 242 30.98 -3.39 -9.33
CA THR A 242 31.48 -3.18 -10.70
C THR A 242 31.11 -1.80 -11.25
N PHE A 243 30.94 -0.80 -10.39
CA PHE A 243 30.60 0.57 -10.78
C PHE A 243 31.73 1.28 -11.52
N ASP A 244 32.95 0.74 -11.53
CA ASP A 244 34.12 1.23 -12.26
C ASP A 244 34.19 0.73 -13.71
N LYS A 245 33.27 -0.18 -14.13
CA LYS A 245 33.28 -0.78 -15.47
C LYS A 245 32.74 0.19 -16.53
N GLU A 246 33.17 -0.05 -17.77
CA GLU A 246 32.80 0.73 -18.96
C GLU A 246 31.27 0.80 -19.14
N GLU A 247 30.59 -0.33 -18.88
CA GLU A 247 29.12 -0.41 -18.99
C GLU A 247 28.43 0.57 -18.04
N PHE A 248 28.84 0.62 -16.77
CA PHE A 248 28.27 1.54 -15.79
C PHE A 248 28.61 3.00 -16.11
N ARG A 249 29.83 3.26 -16.63
CA ARG A 249 30.19 4.58 -17.11
C ARG A 249 29.28 5.06 -18.23
N GLY A 250 28.95 4.17 -19.19
CA GLY A 250 27.98 4.46 -20.25
C GLY A 250 26.60 4.83 -19.73
N ILE A 251 26.13 4.18 -18.64
CA ILE A 251 24.88 4.56 -17.97
C ILE A 251 24.96 5.97 -17.39
N LEU A 252 26.07 6.32 -16.72
CA LEU A 252 26.24 7.67 -16.15
C LEU A 252 26.31 8.75 -17.25
N GLU A 253 26.96 8.47 -18.37
CA GLU A 253 27.00 9.35 -19.54
C GLU A 253 25.60 9.53 -20.14
N PHE A 254 24.82 8.45 -20.24
CA PHE A 254 23.44 8.48 -20.68
C PHE A 254 22.58 9.33 -19.74
N CYS A 255 22.63 9.11 -18.43
CA CYS A 255 21.92 9.93 -17.44
C CYS A 255 22.26 11.42 -17.56
N ASN A 256 23.54 11.73 -17.85
CA ASN A 256 23.97 13.11 -18.03
C ASN A 256 23.42 13.74 -19.32
N ARG A 257 23.25 12.94 -20.37
CA ARG A 257 22.71 13.38 -21.66
C ARG A 257 21.19 13.58 -21.61
N GLU A 258 20.48 12.62 -21.02
CA GLU A 258 19.02 12.61 -20.97
C GLU A 258 18.42 13.47 -19.84
N CYS A 259 19.27 13.99 -18.96
CA CYS A 259 18.82 14.87 -17.88
C CYS A 259 18.16 16.12 -18.47
N ASP A 260 16.92 16.37 -18.07
CA ASP A 260 16.13 17.54 -18.47
C ASP A 260 15.51 18.17 -17.21
N SER A 261 16.35 18.78 -16.39
CA SER A 261 15.89 19.57 -15.25
C SER A 261 15.47 20.95 -15.73
N GLN A 262 14.22 21.08 -16.14
CA GLN A 262 13.58 22.36 -16.46
C GLN A 262 12.95 22.95 -15.20
N ASP A 263 12.47 24.17 -15.30
CA ASP A 263 11.76 24.87 -14.21
C ASP A 263 10.28 24.47 -14.09
N GLY A 264 9.87 23.34 -14.72
CA GLY A 264 8.51 22.81 -14.66
C GLY A 264 7.44 23.67 -15.32
N THR A 265 7.81 24.62 -16.19
CA THR A 265 6.88 25.57 -16.80
C THR A 265 6.15 25.02 -18.03
N GLU A 266 6.64 23.95 -18.64
CA GLU A 266 6.03 23.34 -19.82
C GLU A 266 4.86 22.42 -19.43
N ASN A 267 3.89 22.29 -20.32
CA ASN A 267 2.75 21.38 -20.11
C ASN A 267 3.14 19.93 -20.48
N GLU A 268 3.39 19.10 -19.49
CA GLU A 268 3.79 17.70 -19.67
C GLU A 268 2.81 16.94 -20.59
N ALA A 269 1.49 17.09 -20.39
CA ALA A 269 0.50 16.39 -21.19
C ALA A 269 0.56 16.79 -22.69
N GLU A 270 0.88 18.05 -22.97
CA GLU A 270 1.09 18.50 -24.35
C GLU A 270 2.37 17.90 -24.96
N LEU A 271 3.44 17.80 -24.19
CA LEU A 271 4.71 17.21 -24.63
C LEU A 271 4.56 15.72 -24.91
N LEU A 272 3.88 14.97 -24.05
CA LEU A 272 3.55 13.55 -24.23
C LEU A 272 2.68 13.35 -25.48
N ARG A 273 1.64 14.19 -25.65
CA ARG A 273 0.73 14.15 -26.81
C ARG A 273 1.45 14.39 -28.13
N ASN A 274 2.37 15.32 -28.15
CA ASN A 274 3.11 15.71 -29.35
C ASN A 274 4.35 14.86 -29.61
N GLY A 275 4.64 13.85 -28.75
CA GLY A 275 5.80 12.98 -28.87
C GLY A 275 7.13 13.69 -28.62
N LYS A 276 7.12 14.81 -27.91
CA LYS A 276 8.33 15.51 -27.47
C LYS A 276 8.91 14.93 -26.18
N VAL A 277 8.08 14.24 -25.43
CA VAL A 277 8.44 13.35 -24.31
C VAL A 277 7.87 11.98 -24.61
N LEU A 278 8.66 10.94 -24.42
CA LEU A 278 8.32 9.58 -24.85
C LEU A 278 7.70 8.74 -23.74
N LEU A 279 8.27 8.79 -22.56
CA LEU A 279 7.95 7.92 -21.44
C LEU A 279 7.63 8.71 -20.18
N LYS A 280 6.75 8.14 -19.36
CA LYS A 280 6.43 8.65 -18.03
C LYS A 280 6.53 7.51 -17.02
N PRO A 281 7.34 7.64 -15.94
CA PRO A 281 7.27 6.76 -14.78
C PRO A 281 5.92 6.95 -14.08
N VAL A 282 5.23 5.85 -13.78
CA VAL A 282 3.90 5.88 -13.19
C VAL A 282 3.76 4.84 -12.07
N VAL A 283 2.91 5.17 -11.09
CA VAL A 283 2.33 4.21 -10.14
C VAL A 283 0.82 4.38 -10.28
N VAL A 284 0.14 3.35 -10.76
CA VAL A 284 -1.24 3.46 -11.26
C VAL A 284 -2.15 2.34 -10.75
N GLY A 285 -3.41 2.68 -10.53
CA GLY A 285 -4.52 1.75 -10.43
C GLY A 285 -5.23 1.57 -11.79
N ALA A 286 -6.28 0.75 -11.79
CA ALA A 286 -7.01 0.44 -13.01
C ALA A 286 -7.70 1.68 -13.64
N GLU A 287 -8.20 2.58 -12.80
CA GLU A 287 -8.89 3.79 -13.20
C GLU A 287 -7.98 4.85 -13.83
N ASP A 288 -6.68 4.82 -13.52
CA ASP A 288 -5.71 5.78 -14.07
C ASP A 288 -5.43 5.54 -15.56
N ILE A 289 -5.72 4.34 -16.08
CA ILE A 289 -5.45 3.98 -17.48
C ILE A 289 -6.13 4.96 -18.43
N GLU A 290 -7.39 5.31 -18.19
CA GLU A 290 -8.12 6.25 -19.02
C GLU A 290 -7.57 7.69 -18.91
N ILE A 291 -7.04 8.06 -17.74
CA ILE A 291 -6.36 9.36 -17.55
C ILE A 291 -5.13 9.45 -18.44
N TYR A 292 -4.30 8.40 -18.48
CA TYR A 292 -3.11 8.38 -19.32
C TYR A 292 -3.45 8.30 -20.81
N ARG A 293 -4.47 7.53 -21.22
CA ARG A 293 -4.98 7.55 -22.59
C ARG A 293 -5.41 8.96 -23.00
N ALA A 294 -6.12 9.66 -22.13
CA ALA A 294 -6.51 11.06 -22.38
C ALA A 294 -5.31 12.00 -22.44
N MET A 295 -4.29 11.80 -21.60
CA MET A 295 -3.05 12.58 -21.62
C MET A 295 -2.30 12.42 -22.93
N TYR A 296 -2.06 11.20 -23.37
CA TYR A 296 -1.34 10.90 -24.60
C TYR A 296 -2.17 11.15 -25.87
N GLN A 297 -3.51 11.11 -25.76
CA GLN A 297 -4.47 11.10 -26.89
C GLN A 297 -4.10 10.02 -27.94
N ASP A 298 -3.69 8.85 -27.45
CA ASP A 298 -3.24 7.71 -28.22
C ASP A 298 -3.42 6.44 -27.39
N ASP A 299 -3.29 5.26 -27.99
CA ASP A 299 -3.17 4.02 -27.27
C ASP A 299 -1.83 4.00 -26.51
N ILE A 300 -1.87 3.49 -25.27
CA ILE A 300 -0.72 3.46 -24.37
C ILE A 300 -0.27 2.04 -24.11
N ALA A 301 1.03 1.87 -23.91
CA ALA A 301 1.64 0.62 -23.46
C ALA A 301 2.41 0.83 -22.16
N PHE A 302 2.32 -0.14 -21.27
CA PHE A 302 3.15 -0.25 -20.08
C PHE A 302 4.44 -0.97 -20.44
N ALA A 303 5.47 -0.20 -20.70
CA ALA A 303 6.76 -0.70 -21.22
C ALA A 303 7.63 -1.37 -20.15
N GLY A 304 7.32 -1.13 -18.87
CA GLY A 304 8.13 -1.60 -17.75
C GLY A 304 9.42 -0.83 -17.56
N TYR A 305 9.99 -0.92 -16.38
CA TYR A 305 11.36 -0.46 -16.12
C TYR A 305 12.37 -1.41 -16.77
N PRO A 306 13.52 -0.92 -17.22
CA PRO A 306 14.52 -1.80 -17.81
C PRO A 306 15.02 -2.85 -16.82
N ASN A 307 14.95 -4.12 -17.21
CA ASN A 307 15.26 -5.26 -16.36
C ASN A 307 15.90 -6.38 -17.20
N GLU A 308 17.01 -6.96 -16.72
CA GLU A 308 17.70 -8.07 -17.38
C GLU A 308 16.81 -9.33 -17.54
N GLN A 309 15.76 -9.45 -16.76
CA GLN A 309 14.82 -10.58 -16.80
C GLN A 309 13.61 -10.31 -17.72
N GLY A 310 13.52 -9.11 -18.32
CA GLY A 310 12.40 -8.73 -19.18
C GLY A 310 11.06 -8.63 -18.45
N ARG A 311 11.05 -8.22 -17.19
CA ARG A 311 9.84 -8.07 -16.37
C ARG A 311 9.92 -6.79 -15.56
N GLY A 312 9.73 -5.67 -16.20
CA GLY A 312 9.96 -4.35 -15.61
C GLY A 312 8.72 -3.66 -15.04
N THR A 313 7.57 -4.34 -15.00
CA THR A 313 6.37 -3.86 -14.32
C THR A 313 6.23 -4.54 -12.97
N TYR A 314 6.03 -3.75 -11.91
CA TYR A 314 6.08 -4.22 -10.53
C TYR A 314 4.79 -3.89 -9.80
N PHE A 315 4.40 -4.78 -8.87
CA PHE A 315 3.33 -4.50 -7.92
C PHE A 315 3.83 -3.62 -6.78
N VAL A 316 3.06 -2.59 -6.45
CA VAL A 316 3.21 -1.77 -5.24
C VAL A 316 2.07 -2.16 -4.31
N PHE A 317 2.35 -3.08 -3.42
CA PHE A 317 1.37 -3.59 -2.47
C PHE A 317 0.98 -2.51 -1.46
N GLN A 318 -0.33 -2.35 -1.26
CA GLN A 318 -0.90 -1.43 -0.28
C GLN A 318 -1.32 -2.23 0.96
N HIS A 319 -0.86 -1.81 2.13
CA HIS A 319 -1.15 -2.49 3.40
C HIS A 319 -0.74 -3.97 3.43
N GLN A 320 0.54 -4.21 3.56
CA GLN A 320 1.09 -5.56 3.75
C GLN A 320 0.92 -5.97 5.21
N LEU A 321 -0.17 -6.71 5.50
CA LEU A 321 -0.58 -7.05 6.86
C LEU A 321 -0.15 -8.46 7.21
N GLY A 322 0.82 -8.57 8.13
CA GLY A 322 1.35 -9.85 8.61
C GLY A 322 0.86 -10.23 10.00
N MET A 323 0.86 -11.52 10.29
CA MET A 323 0.66 -12.06 11.62
C MET A 323 2.00 -12.17 12.34
N SER A 324 2.09 -11.70 13.58
CA SER A 324 3.26 -11.94 14.39
C SER A 324 3.39 -13.42 14.74
N SER A 325 4.58 -14.00 14.51
CA SER A 325 4.88 -15.37 14.94
C SER A 325 4.74 -15.56 16.45
N GLN A 326 4.87 -14.47 17.24
CA GLN A 326 4.79 -14.45 18.69
C GLN A 326 3.36 -14.26 19.22
N SER A 327 2.38 -13.97 18.36
CA SER A 327 0.99 -13.85 18.79
C SER A 327 0.48 -15.14 19.42
N LYS A 328 -0.20 -15.01 20.56
CA LYS A 328 -0.86 -16.11 21.27
C LYS A 328 -2.31 -16.33 20.79
N ASN A 329 -2.81 -15.39 19.98
CA ASN A 329 -4.20 -15.35 19.51
C ASN A 329 -4.27 -15.43 17.98
N LYS A 330 -3.52 -16.35 17.40
CA LYS A 330 -3.36 -16.49 15.93
C LYS A 330 -4.68 -16.69 15.20
N GLU A 331 -5.64 -17.39 15.82
CA GLU A 331 -6.99 -17.54 15.25
C GLU A 331 -7.68 -16.19 15.08
N GLY A 332 -7.68 -15.36 16.12
CA GLY A 332 -8.28 -14.03 16.06
C GLY A 332 -7.57 -13.09 15.09
N VAL A 333 -6.24 -13.21 14.96
CA VAL A 333 -5.47 -12.47 13.95
C VAL A 333 -5.89 -12.92 12.55
N TRP A 334 -5.99 -14.25 12.31
CA TRP A 334 -6.42 -14.75 11.01
C TRP A 334 -7.84 -14.33 10.65
N GLU A 335 -8.78 -14.34 11.61
CA GLU A 335 -10.14 -13.83 11.39
C GLU A 335 -10.14 -12.39 10.86
N PHE A 336 -9.22 -11.55 11.35
CA PHE A 336 -9.08 -10.19 10.85
C PHE A 336 -8.40 -10.15 9.48
N LEU A 337 -7.27 -10.82 9.31
CA LEU A 337 -6.51 -10.80 8.05
C LEU A 337 -7.31 -11.35 6.88
N ARG A 338 -8.00 -12.48 7.08
CA ARG A 338 -8.84 -13.10 6.04
C ARG A 338 -9.98 -12.21 5.55
N MET A 339 -10.43 -11.27 6.38
CA MET A 339 -11.50 -10.33 6.01
C MET A 339 -11.13 -9.52 4.77
N PHE A 340 -9.87 -9.12 4.65
CA PHE A 340 -9.37 -8.36 3.49
C PHE A 340 -9.34 -9.16 2.20
N MET A 341 -9.34 -10.48 2.27
CA MET A 341 -9.28 -11.38 1.12
C MET A 341 -10.66 -11.82 0.63
N LYS A 342 -11.73 -11.52 1.39
CA LYS A 342 -13.09 -11.89 1.01
C LYS A 342 -13.60 -11.03 -0.15
N LEU A 343 -14.25 -11.66 -1.12
CA LEU A 343 -14.83 -10.99 -2.30
C LEU A 343 -15.76 -9.83 -1.95
N ASP A 344 -16.58 -10.00 -0.90
CA ASP A 344 -17.48 -8.94 -0.42
C ASP A 344 -16.73 -7.69 0.05
N TYR A 345 -15.59 -7.87 0.69
CA TYR A 345 -14.76 -6.76 1.12
C TYR A 345 -14.02 -6.13 -0.07
N GLN A 346 -13.48 -6.96 -0.95
CA GLN A 346 -12.79 -6.52 -2.17
C GLN A 346 -13.72 -5.73 -3.10
N GLY A 347 -14.95 -6.22 -3.32
CA GLY A 347 -15.96 -5.53 -4.11
C GLY A 347 -16.33 -4.16 -3.52
N LYS A 348 -16.44 -4.05 -2.20
CA LYS A 348 -16.70 -2.77 -1.52
C LYS A 348 -15.53 -1.79 -1.67
N ILE A 349 -14.28 -2.27 -1.59
CA ILE A 349 -13.09 -1.43 -1.83
C ILE A 349 -13.09 -0.91 -3.27
N GLN A 350 -13.38 -1.75 -4.25
CA GLN A 350 -13.45 -1.32 -5.65
C GLN A 350 -14.54 -0.28 -5.89
N ASP A 351 -15.70 -0.44 -5.26
CA ASP A 351 -16.83 0.49 -5.37
C ASP A 351 -16.57 1.85 -4.71
N VAL A 352 -15.76 1.88 -3.65
CA VAL A 352 -15.46 3.10 -2.87
C VAL A 352 -14.22 3.81 -3.38
N ASN A 353 -13.29 3.06 -3.97
CA ASN A 353 -12.06 3.63 -4.50
C ASN A 353 -12.24 4.18 -5.92
N GLU A 354 -12.75 5.37 -6.03
CA GLU A 354 -12.32 6.31 -7.06
C GLU A 354 -10.81 6.64 -6.90
N MET A 355 -10.10 5.98 -5.99
CA MET A 355 -8.69 6.22 -5.65
C MET A 355 -7.84 4.97 -5.84
N ASN A 356 -7.25 4.85 -7.00
CA ASN A 356 -5.92 4.31 -7.33
C ASN A 356 -5.50 2.91 -6.83
N ALA A 357 -6.37 2.01 -6.38
CA ALA A 357 -5.96 0.67 -5.97
C ALA A 357 -6.83 -0.41 -6.63
N ALA A 358 -6.19 -1.34 -7.32
CA ALA A 358 -6.86 -2.53 -7.81
C ALA A 358 -6.97 -3.59 -6.69
N ALA A 359 -8.11 -4.26 -6.61
CA ALA A 359 -8.23 -5.40 -5.71
C ALA A 359 -7.35 -6.57 -6.18
N PRO A 360 -6.77 -7.35 -5.26
CA PRO A 360 -5.89 -8.47 -5.61
C PRO A 360 -6.62 -9.69 -6.16
N THR A 361 -7.97 -9.70 -6.16
CA THR A 361 -8.82 -10.84 -6.62
C THR A 361 -9.54 -10.55 -7.91
#